data_0d4871c37bb5793e9b0dd9b515d853f1
#
_entry.id   0d4871c37bb5793e9b0dd9b515d853f1
#
_cell.length_a   1.000
_cell.length_b   1.000
_cell.length_c   1.000
_cell.angle_alpha   90.00
_cell.angle_beta   90.00
_cell.angle_gamma   90.00
#
_symmetry.space_group_name_H-M   'P 1'
#
loop_
_entity.id
_entity.type
_entity.pdbx_description
1 polymer ?
#
loop_
_entity_poly.entity_id
_entity_poly.type
_entity_poly.pdbx_seq_one_letter_code
_entity_poly.pdbx_strand_id
1 'polypeptide(L)'
;MRRLLRAHRAQMRVMEAVRASGAEAVHPGYGFLSENPRFAAALAEAGVAFIGPPASAVEAMGDKITSKRIAAEAGVSTVPGHMDLIVDAEEAVRIAGGIGYPVMIKASAGGGGKGMRIAWSDQEAREGFQASKNEAAASFGDDRIFIEKFVDQPRHIEIQVLADKHGNTVYLHERECSIQRRNQKVVEEAPSPFLDEATRRAMGEQACALARAVGYESAGTVEFIVDGNRNFYFLEMNTRLQVEHPVTELITGIDLVEQMIRVAAGEPLPFRQEEIPLNGWAVESRLYAEDPFRKFLPSTGRLNRYRPPAEGAKRDAVIRNDTGVYEGGEISRFYDPMIAKLCA
;
A
#
# COMPACT_ATOMS: atom_id res chain seq x y z
N MET A 1 -16.44 10.31 13.99
CA MET A 1 -17.81 9.78 14.09
C MET A 1 -18.51 9.59 12.73
N ARG A 2 -18.67 10.59 11.83
CA ARG A 2 -19.35 10.40 10.52
C ARG A 2 -18.66 9.38 9.58
N ARG A 3 -17.33 9.29 9.55
CA ARG A 3 -16.57 8.32 8.74
C ARG A 3 -16.76 6.89 9.25
N LEU A 4 -16.67 6.66 10.55
CA LEU A 4 -16.90 5.36 11.17
C LEU A 4 -18.34 4.84 10.92
N LEU A 5 -19.34 5.74 11.00
CA LEU A 5 -20.73 5.39 10.69
C LEU A 5 -20.93 5.04 9.20
N ARG A 6 -20.20 5.69 8.29
CA ARG A 6 -20.25 5.34 6.86
C ARG A 6 -19.59 4.00 6.57
N ALA A 7 -18.42 3.74 7.16
CA ALA A 7 -17.74 2.45 7.03
C ALA A 7 -18.58 1.30 7.58
N HIS A 8 -19.18 1.49 8.75
CA HIS A 8 -20.08 0.50 9.35
C HIS A 8 -21.32 0.22 8.48
N ARG A 9 -21.96 1.26 7.93
CA ARG A 9 -23.11 1.09 7.03
C ARG A 9 -22.73 0.38 5.73
N ALA A 10 -21.55 0.66 5.18
CA ALA A 10 -21.06 -0.03 3.98
C ALA A 10 -20.81 -1.51 4.27
N GLN A 11 -20.15 -1.82 5.37
CA GLN A 11 -19.95 -3.21 5.82
C GLN A 11 -21.28 -3.95 5.96
N MET A 12 -22.28 -3.36 6.62
CA MET A 12 -23.62 -3.95 6.77
C MET A 12 -24.27 -4.29 5.43
N ARG A 13 -24.23 -3.37 4.47
CA ARG A 13 -24.79 -3.58 3.11
C ARG A 13 -24.08 -4.69 2.33
N VAL A 14 -22.74 -4.76 2.46
CA VAL A 14 -21.97 -5.85 1.83
C VAL A 14 -22.36 -7.18 2.47
N MET A 15 -22.46 -7.26 3.79
CA MET A 15 -22.89 -8.48 4.49
C MET A 15 -24.33 -8.90 4.15
N GLU A 16 -25.24 -7.95 3.92
CA GLU A 16 -26.59 -8.22 3.41
C GLU A 16 -26.53 -8.81 2.00
N ALA A 17 -25.71 -8.24 1.10
CA ALA A 17 -25.53 -8.75 -0.24
C ALA A 17 -24.92 -10.16 -0.26
N VAL A 18 -23.93 -10.42 0.58
CA VAL A 18 -23.32 -11.74 0.77
C VAL A 18 -24.37 -12.79 1.16
N ARG A 19 -25.19 -12.48 2.16
CA ARG A 19 -26.27 -13.39 2.60
C ARG A 19 -27.33 -13.61 1.51
N ALA A 20 -27.69 -12.54 0.80
CA ALA A 20 -28.73 -12.61 -0.24
C ALA A 20 -28.27 -13.39 -1.49
N SER A 21 -26.98 -13.31 -1.83
CA SER A 21 -26.39 -13.99 -2.99
C SER A 21 -25.97 -15.44 -2.70
N GLY A 22 -25.80 -15.81 -1.43
CA GLY A 22 -25.21 -17.09 -1.05
C GLY A 22 -23.72 -17.19 -1.39
N ALA A 23 -23.01 -16.04 -1.45
CA ALA A 23 -21.58 -16.01 -1.76
C ALA A 23 -20.76 -16.75 -0.69
N GLU A 24 -19.86 -17.62 -1.13
CA GLU A 24 -18.96 -18.41 -0.28
C GLU A 24 -17.66 -17.68 0.03
N ALA A 25 -17.30 -16.67 -0.80
CA ALA A 25 -16.10 -15.88 -0.63
C ALA A 25 -16.32 -14.42 -1.07
N VAL A 26 -15.51 -13.51 -0.54
CA VAL A 26 -15.51 -12.09 -0.89
C VAL A 26 -14.09 -11.62 -1.19
N HIS A 27 -13.87 -11.12 -2.42
CA HIS A 27 -12.65 -10.41 -2.77
C HIS A 27 -12.86 -8.91 -2.48
N PRO A 28 -12.06 -8.29 -1.59
CA PRO A 28 -12.29 -6.92 -1.15
C PRO A 28 -11.82 -5.84 -2.14
N GLY A 29 -11.16 -6.23 -3.23
CA GLY A 29 -10.44 -5.31 -4.10
C GLY A 29 -9.24 -4.67 -3.40
N TYR A 30 -8.95 -3.40 -3.71
CA TYR A 30 -7.83 -2.65 -3.12
C TYR A 30 -8.26 -1.31 -2.49
N GLY A 31 -9.50 -1.18 -2.11
CA GLY A 31 -10.01 0.03 -1.46
C GLY A 31 -10.94 -0.28 -0.31
N PHE A 32 -11.31 0.75 0.42
CA PHE A 32 -12.39 0.86 1.37
C PHE A 32 -12.43 -0.18 2.52
N LEU A 33 -12.78 -1.44 2.26
CA LEU A 33 -12.90 -2.51 3.28
C LEU A 33 -11.76 -3.53 3.22
N SER A 34 -10.84 -3.39 2.26
CA SER A 34 -9.75 -4.36 2.06
C SER A 34 -8.78 -4.43 3.25
N GLU A 35 -8.60 -3.32 3.97
CA GLU A 35 -7.75 -3.22 5.16
C GLU A 35 -8.57 -2.99 6.44
N ASN A 36 -9.79 -3.54 6.47
CA ASN A 36 -10.66 -3.42 7.63
C ASN A 36 -10.73 -4.77 8.40
N PRO A 37 -10.07 -4.88 9.57
CA PRO A 37 -10.04 -6.14 10.31
C PRO A 37 -11.43 -6.59 10.81
N ARG A 38 -12.34 -5.64 11.08
CA ARG A 38 -13.72 -5.95 11.49
C ARG A 38 -14.53 -6.55 10.34
N PHE A 39 -14.25 -6.15 9.10
CA PHE A 39 -14.92 -6.75 7.94
C PHE A 39 -14.45 -8.17 7.69
N ALA A 40 -13.14 -8.42 7.75
CA ALA A 40 -12.58 -9.76 7.63
C ALA A 40 -13.11 -10.69 8.74
N ALA A 41 -13.18 -10.21 9.99
CA ALA A 41 -13.74 -10.96 11.11
C ALA A 41 -15.24 -11.26 10.91
N ALA A 42 -16.03 -10.29 10.45
CA ALA A 42 -17.47 -10.49 10.22
C ALA A 42 -17.77 -11.51 9.10
N LEU A 43 -16.93 -11.57 8.07
CA LEU A 43 -17.03 -12.62 7.04
C LEU A 43 -16.68 -13.99 7.61
N ALA A 44 -15.61 -14.09 8.40
CA ALA A 44 -15.21 -15.34 9.05
C ALA A 44 -16.31 -15.86 10.00
N GLU A 45 -16.92 -14.99 10.81
CA GLU A 45 -18.06 -15.32 11.67
C GLU A 45 -19.29 -15.82 10.88
N ALA A 46 -19.46 -15.32 9.66
CA ALA A 46 -20.53 -15.75 8.76
C ALA A 46 -20.18 -17.02 7.95
N GLY A 47 -19.01 -17.61 8.15
CA GLY A 47 -18.52 -18.77 7.38
C GLY A 47 -18.20 -18.46 5.93
N VAL A 48 -17.92 -17.19 5.62
CA VAL A 48 -17.58 -16.71 4.27
C VAL A 48 -16.09 -16.39 4.18
N ALA A 49 -15.41 -16.92 3.18
CA ALA A 49 -13.97 -16.70 3.01
C ALA A 49 -13.68 -15.24 2.63
N PHE A 50 -12.81 -14.59 3.40
CA PHE A 50 -12.20 -13.32 3.01
C PHE A 50 -10.98 -13.62 2.11
N ILE A 51 -11.02 -13.19 0.85
CA ILE A 51 -9.90 -13.36 -0.09
C ILE A 51 -8.87 -12.27 0.19
N GLY A 52 -8.04 -12.52 1.21
CA GLY A 52 -7.08 -11.56 1.77
C GLY A 52 -6.43 -12.13 3.02
N PRO A 53 -5.63 -11.32 3.73
CA PRO A 53 -4.95 -11.74 4.95
C PRO A 53 -5.92 -11.91 6.14
N PRO A 54 -5.50 -12.64 7.19
CA PRO A 54 -6.28 -12.76 8.40
C PRO A 54 -6.45 -11.41 9.10
N ALA A 55 -7.57 -11.25 9.82
CA ALA A 55 -7.89 -9.99 10.52
C ALA A 55 -6.76 -9.53 11.48
N SER A 56 -6.08 -10.47 12.12
CA SER A 56 -4.94 -10.20 13.01
C SER A 56 -3.76 -9.53 12.29
N ALA A 57 -3.43 -9.95 11.08
CA ALA A 57 -2.37 -9.34 10.28
C ALA A 57 -2.78 -7.94 9.80
N VAL A 58 -4.04 -7.76 9.40
CA VAL A 58 -4.57 -6.42 9.04
C VAL A 58 -4.50 -5.47 10.23
N GLU A 59 -4.87 -5.92 11.42
CA GLU A 59 -4.82 -5.11 12.64
C GLU A 59 -3.39 -4.76 13.04
N ALA A 60 -2.48 -5.75 13.02
CA ALA A 60 -1.08 -5.57 13.38
C ALA A 60 -0.35 -4.56 12.47
N MET A 61 -0.65 -4.57 11.17
CA MET A 61 -0.02 -3.69 10.19
C MET A 61 -0.75 -2.35 10.02
N GLY A 62 -1.97 -2.21 10.53
CA GLY A 62 -2.78 -1.00 10.40
C GLY A 62 -2.36 0.17 11.29
N ASP A 63 -1.61 -0.06 12.36
CA ASP A 63 -1.05 0.98 13.24
C ASP A 63 0.45 1.16 12.96
N LYS A 64 0.85 2.39 12.61
CA LYS A 64 2.23 2.67 12.16
C LYS A 64 3.30 2.44 13.24
N ILE A 65 3.00 2.69 14.51
CA ILE A 65 3.95 2.45 15.60
C ILE A 65 4.08 0.94 15.83
N THR A 66 2.95 0.25 15.92
CA THR A 66 2.92 -1.20 16.11
C THR A 66 3.58 -1.94 14.93
N SER A 67 3.29 -1.57 13.69
CA SER A 67 3.88 -2.19 12.51
C SER A 67 5.40 -2.01 12.44
N LYS A 68 5.91 -0.82 12.77
CA LYS A 68 7.37 -0.57 12.82
C LYS A 68 8.07 -1.35 13.93
N ARG A 69 7.42 -1.49 15.11
CA ARG A 69 7.96 -2.32 16.19
C ARG A 69 8.06 -3.77 15.76
N ILE A 70 6.99 -4.33 15.20
CA ILE A 70 6.99 -5.71 14.69
C ILE A 70 8.04 -5.88 13.58
N ALA A 71 8.17 -4.91 12.69
CA ALA A 71 9.19 -4.94 11.64
C ALA A 71 10.60 -4.98 12.23
N ALA A 72 10.91 -4.13 13.22
CA ALA A 72 12.20 -4.13 13.89
C ALA A 72 12.47 -5.47 14.62
N GLU A 73 11.49 -6.01 15.33
CA GLU A 73 11.56 -7.32 16.00
C GLU A 73 11.79 -8.47 15.01
N ALA A 74 11.23 -8.36 13.78
CA ALA A 74 11.44 -9.32 12.69
C ALA A 74 12.77 -9.12 11.94
N GLY A 75 13.62 -8.18 12.36
CA GLY A 75 14.89 -7.88 11.71
C GLY A 75 14.79 -7.05 10.43
N VAL A 76 13.66 -6.39 10.21
CA VAL A 76 13.46 -5.50 9.07
C VAL A 76 14.07 -4.12 9.37
N SER A 77 14.81 -3.59 8.42
CA SER A 77 15.43 -2.27 8.52
C SER A 77 14.37 -1.18 8.67
N THR A 78 14.38 -0.45 9.77
CA THR A 78 13.46 0.67 10.02
C THR A 78 14.21 1.99 9.98
N VAL A 79 13.51 3.07 9.58
CA VAL A 79 14.10 4.41 9.64
C VAL A 79 14.51 4.70 11.08
N PRO A 80 15.77 5.13 11.34
CA PRO A 80 16.17 5.52 12.68
C PRO A 80 15.22 6.56 13.27
N GLY A 81 14.67 6.30 14.44
CA GLY A 81 13.65 7.17 15.01
C GLY A 81 13.25 6.78 16.42
N HIS A 82 12.29 7.52 16.95
CA HIS A 82 11.71 7.29 18.26
C HIS A 82 10.26 6.83 18.10
N MET A 83 9.99 5.60 18.55
CA MET A 83 8.68 4.94 18.37
C MET A 83 7.79 5.04 19.61
N ASP A 84 8.32 5.49 20.74
CA ASP A 84 7.52 5.68 21.94
C ASP A 84 6.67 6.95 21.85
N LEU A 85 5.66 7.02 22.71
CA LEU A 85 4.76 8.16 22.76
C LEU A 85 5.52 9.42 23.20
N ILE A 86 5.48 10.47 22.39
CA ILE A 86 6.05 11.77 22.69
C ILE A 86 5.00 12.61 23.40
N VAL A 87 5.33 13.04 24.61
CA VAL A 87 4.37 13.71 25.52
C VAL A 87 4.15 15.17 25.13
N ASP A 88 5.24 15.89 24.83
CA ASP A 88 5.20 17.33 24.56
C ASP A 88 6.24 17.77 23.51
N ALA A 89 6.20 19.05 23.17
CA ALA A 89 7.05 19.64 22.15
C ALA A 89 8.53 19.71 22.55
N GLU A 90 8.84 19.86 23.84
CA GLU A 90 10.24 19.92 24.32
C GLU A 90 10.88 18.53 24.28
N GLU A 91 10.11 17.49 24.56
CA GLU A 91 10.55 16.12 24.35
C GLU A 91 10.77 15.83 22.86
N ALA A 92 9.90 16.30 21.97
CA ALA A 92 10.06 16.20 20.54
C ALA A 92 11.36 16.83 20.04
N VAL A 93 11.70 18.02 20.54
CA VAL A 93 12.98 18.70 20.23
C VAL A 93 14.18 17.89 20.70
N ARG A 94 14.16 17.38 21.95
CA ARG A 94 15.24 16.58 22.51
C ARG A 94 15.47 15.29 21.69
N ILE A 95 14.40 14.61 21.29
CA ILE A 95 14.44 13.42 20.45
C ILE A 95 14.98 13.76 19.06
N ALA A 96 14.48 14.84 18.43
CA ALA A 96 14.93 15.28 17.12
C ALA A 96 16.42 15.62 17.11
N GLY A 97 16.92 16.31 18.15
CA GLY A 97 18.34 16.58 18.35
C GLY A 97 19.19 15.32 18.50
N GLY A 98 18.67 14.30 19.19
CA GLY A 98 19.34 13.00 19.35
C GLY A 98 19.40 12.19 18.03
N ILE A 99 18.37 12.25 17.20
CA ILE A 99 18.34 11.61 15.86
C ILE A 99 19.24 12.37 14.88
N GLY A 100 19.34 13.68 15.05
CA GLY A 100 20.02 14.61 14.12
C GLY A 100 19.10 15.08 12.98
N TYR A 101 19.06 16.40 12.81
CA TYR A 101 18.25 17.04 11.76
C TYR A 101 18.74 16.72 10.34
N PRO A 102 17.88 16.75 9.31
CA PRO A 102 16.43 16.92 9.39
C PRO A 102 15.71 15.67 9.90
N VAL A 103 14.55 15.89 10.55
CA VAL A 103 13.67 14.83 11.01
C VAL A 103 12.27 14.95 10.41
N MET A 104 11.55 13.84 10.36
CA MET A 104 10.16 13.78 9.98
C MET A 104 9.27 13.51 11.20
N ILE A 105 8.36 14.42 11.49
CA ILE A 105 7.36 14.31 12.54
C ILE A 105 6.10 13.75 11.90
N LYS A 106 5.55 12.68 12.43
CA LYS A 106 4.44 11.93 11.83
C LYS A 106 3.34 11.59 12.84
N ALA A 107 2.09 11.70 12.40
CA ALA A 107 0.97 11.10 13.13
C ALA A 107 1.00 9.57 12.99
N SER A 108 0.70 8.86 14.10
CA SER A 108 0.60 7.40 14.12
C SER A 108 -0.57 6.92 13.25
N ALA A 109 -1.71 7.59 13.35
CA ALA A 109 -2.89 7.30 12.53
C ALA A 109 -2.90 8.13 11.25
N GLY A 110 -3.38 7.53 10.14
CA GLY A 110 -3.62 8.24 8.89
C GLY A 110 -2.65 7.93 7.76
N GLY A 111 -2.93 8.52 6.60
CA GLY A 111 -2.17 8.31 5.36
C GLY A 111 -2.28 9.53 4.44
N GLY A 112 -1.65 9.44 3.25
CA GLY A 112 -1.70 10.51 2.25
C GLY A 112 -1.01 11.82 2.66
N GLY A 113 0.02 11.75 3.53
CA GLY A 113 0.83 12.91 3.95
C GLY A 113 0.19 13.84 4.99
N LYS A 114 -1.01 13.52 5.50
CA LYS A 114 -1.64 14.30 6.57
C LYS A 114 -0.98 14.01 7.92
N GLY A 115 -0.75 15.08 8.72
CA GLY A 115 -0.07 14.98 10.00
C GLY A 115 1.43 14.71 9.88
N MET A 116 2.04 15.06 8.74
CA MET A 116 3.48 14.95 8.50
C MET A 116 4.12 16.32 8.37
N ARG A 117 5.27 16.53 9.04
CA ARG A 117 6.08 17.75 8.97
C ARG A 117 7.56 17.42 8.98
N ILE A 118 8.33 18.09 8.13
CA ILE A 118 9.79 18.04 8.19
C ILE A 118 10.25 19.15 9.11
N ALA A 119 11.23 18.87 9.97
CA ALA A 119 11.87 19.85 10.82
C ALA A 119 13.39 19.84 10.60
N TRP A 120 13.95 21.02 10.40
CA TRP A 120 15.37 21.25 10.17
C TRP A 120 16.06 21.90 11.37
N SER A 121 15.28 22.26 12.39
CA SER A 121 15.75 22.93 13.61
C SER A 121 14.84 22.61 14.80
N ASP A 122 15.33 22.96 15.99
CA ASP A 122 14.59 22.82 17.24
C ASP A 122 13.25 23.59 17.21
N GLN A 123 13.26 24.80 16.62
CA GLN A 123 12.05 25.61 16.50
C GLN A 123 11.02 24.92 15.59
N GLU A 124 11.47 24.44 14.40
CA GLU A 124 10.59 23.75 13.49
C GLU A 124 10.08 22.42 14.06
N ALA A 125 10.89 21.73 14.85
CA ALA A 125 10.46 20.51 15.55
C ALA A 125 9.33 20.79 16.56
N ARG A 126 9.47 21.86 17.34
CA ARG A 126 8.45 22.28 18.31
C ARG A 126 7.13 22.65 17.63
N GLU A 127 7.19 23.51 16.62
CA GLU A 127 6.02 23.96 15.86
C GLU A 127 5.38 22.80 15.09
N GLY A 128 6.21 21.98 14.45
CA GLY A 128 5.79 20.82 13.68
C GLY A 128 5.09 19.75 14.51
N PHE A 129 5.58 19.49 15.73
CA PHE A 129 4.96 18.56 16.67
C PHE A 129 3.54 19.03 17.02
N GLN A 130 3.38 20.28 17.44
CA GLN A 130 2.07 20.81 17.83
C GLN A 130 1.08 20.83 16.66
N ALA A 131 1.54 21.24 15.48
CA ALA A 131 0.72 21.26 14.28
C ALA A 131 0.27 19.86 13.85
N SER A 132 1.19 18.89 13.85
CA SER A 132 0.89 17.49 13.51
C SER A 132 -0.07 16.85 14.50
N LYS A 133 0.09 17.11 15.79
CA LYS A 133 -0.79 16.62 16.85
C LYS A 133 -2.22 17.15 16.69
N ASN A 134 -2.37 18.44 16.45
CA ASN A 134 -3.69 19.07 16.24
C ASN A 134 -4.38 18.54 14.98
N GLU A 135 -3.63 18.39 13.88
CA GLU A 135 -4.15 17.85 12.62
C GLU A 135 -4.57 16.38 12.76
N ALA A 136 -3.77 15.59 13.46
CA ALA A 136 -4.04 14.18 13.71
C ALA A 136 -5.30 13.98 14.56
N ALA A 137 -5.43 14.71 15.65
CA ALA A 137 -6.62 14.71 16.51
C ALA A 137 -7.88 15.07 15.70
N ALA A 138 -7.83 16.14 14.91
CA ALA A 138 -8.96 16.62 14.13
C ALA A 138 -9.35 15.66 12.98
N SER A 139 -8.37 15.08 12.30
CA SER A 139 -8.58 14.26 11.09
C SER A 139 -8.87 12.81 11.39
N PHE A 140 -8.24 12.25 12.42
CA PHE A 140 -8.21 10.80 12.68
C PHE A 140 -8.76 10.42 14.07
N GLY A 141 -8.86 11.39 15.00
CA GLY A 141 -9.26 11.14 16.38
C GLY A 141 -8.16 10.46 17.22
N ASP A 142 -6.93 10.46 16.75
CA ASP A 142 -5.74 9.92 17.38
C ASP A 142 -4.62 10.96 17.26
N ASP A 143 -4.08 11.42 18.38
CA ASP A 143 -3.10 12.50 18.44
C ASP A 143 -1.67 12.01 18.71
N ARG A 144 -1.44 10.69 18.64
CA ARG A 144 -0.11 10.10 18.84
C ARG A 144 0.83 10.49 17.70
N ILE A 145 2.00 11.01 18.10
CA ILE A 145 3.04 11.47 17.19
C ILE A 145 4.32 10.68 17.45
N PHE A 146 5.05 10.38 16.37
CA PHE A 146 6.40 9.83 16.43
C PHE A 146 7.34 10.64 15.53
N ILE A 147 8.65 10.49 15.74
CA ILE A 147 9.70 11.21 15.03
C ILE A 147 10.70 10.21 14.48
N GLU A 148 11.09 10.41 13.22
CA GLU A 148 12.11 9.60 12.56
C GLU A 148 13.05 10.47 11.73
N LYS A 149 14.20 9.93 11.37
CA LYS A 149 15.13 10.58 10.46
C LYS A 149 14.44 10.90 9.14
N PHE A 150 14.62 12.10 8.63
CA PHE A 150 14.19 12.41 7.27
C PHE A 150 15.21 11.87 6.27
N VAL A 151 14.75 11.08 5.32
CA VAL A 151 15.55 10.56 4.20
C VAL A 151 15.40 11.53 3.05
N ASP A 152 16.49 12.15 2.62
CA ASP A 152 16.48 13.11 1.51
C ASP A 152 16.44 12.38 0.17
N GLN A 153 15.70 12.95 -0.79
CA GLN A 153 15.52 12.42 -2.14
C GLN A 153 15.22 10.90 -2.18
N PRO A 154 14.25 10.43 -1.38
CA PRO A 154 14.00 9.02 -1.25
C PRO A 154 13.37 8.46 -2.53
N ARG A 155 13.70 7.20 -2.84
CA ARG A 155 12.91 6.39 -3.74
C ARG A 155 11.88 5.61 -2.96
N HIS A 156 10.69 5.50 -3.51
CA HIS A 156 9.61 4.67 -3.00
C HIS A 156 9.63 3.35 -3.78
N ILE A 157 10.16 2.32 -3.15
CA ILE A 157 10.27 0.99 -3.75
C ILE A 157 9.55 0.01 -2.84
N GLU A 158 8.78 -0.88 -3.43
CA GLU A 158 7.95 -1.80 -2.69
C GLU A 158 8.15 -3.24 -3.14
N ILE A 159 8.00 -4.18 -2.21
CA ILE A 159 8.14 -5.62 -2.46
C ILE A 159 6.76 -6.27 -2.42
N GLN A 160 6.38 -6.93 -3.52
CA GLN A 160 5.20 -7.78 -3.54
C GLN A 160 5.48 -9.05 -2.78
N VAL A 161 4.70 -9.35 -1.75
CA VAL A 161 4.71 -10.64 -1.06
C VAL A 161 3.46 -11.44 -1.39
N LEU A 162 3.60 -12.76 -1.32
CA LEU A 162 2.53 -13.72 -1.43
C LEU A 162 2.77 -14.85 -0.44
N ALA A 163 1.75 -15.18 0.36
CA ALA A 163 1.86 -16.21 1.38
C ALA A 163 0.61 -17.08 1.41
N ASP A 164 0.77 -18.35 1.80
CA ASP A 164 -0.32 -19.31 1.95
C ASP A 164 -0.56 -19.71 3.41
N LYS A 165 -1.60 -20.49 3.63
CA LYS A 165 -1.99 -21.02 4.95
C LYS A 165 -1.06 -22.13 5.46
N HIS A 166 -0.12 -22.58 4.66
CA HIS A 166 0.80 -23.68 4.96
C HIS A 166 2.19 -23.18 5.41
N GLY A 167 2.37 -21.84 5.48
CA GLY A 167 3.61 -21.19 5.90
C GLY A 167 4.58 -20.89 4.76
N ASN A 168 4.22 -21.18 3.50
CA ASN A 168 5.02 -20.75 2.38
C ASN A 168 4.85 -19.25 2.17
N THR A 169 5.96 -18.54 2.08
CA THR A 169 5.99 -17.08 1.90
C THR A 169 7.08 -16.74 0.91
N VAL A 170 6.71 -16.05 -0.16
CA VAL A 170 7.62 -15.65 -1.24
C VAL A 170 7.48 -14.16 -1.54
N TYR A 171 8.50 -13.58 -2.17
CA TYR A 171 8.41 -12.24 -2.76
C TYR A 171 8.48 -12.33 -4.29
N LEU A 172 7.72 -11.48 -4.96
CA LEU A 172 7.59 -11.43 -6.41
C LEU A 172 8.27 -10.16 -6.98
N HIS A 173 9.51 -9.95 -6.55
CA HIS A 173 10.32 -8.79 -6.88
C HIS A 173 9.71 -7.45 -6.42
N GLU A 174 10.34 -6.36 -6.87
CA GLU A 174 9.96 -5.01 -6.48
C GLU A 174 9.21 -4.27 -7.59
N ARG A 175 8.56 -3.18 -7.15
CA ARG A 175 8.05 -2.12 -8.00
C ARG A 175 8.66 -0.78 -7.61
N GLU A 176 9.06 0.02 -8.58
CA GLU A 176 9.52 1.39 -8.42
C GLU A 176 8.30 2.32 -8.51
N CYS A 177 7.99 3.03 -7.44
CA CYS A 177 6.78 3.84 -7.31
C CYS A 177 7.08 5.30 -6.94
N SER A 178 8.28 5.81 -7.27
CA SER A 178 8.71 7.17 -6.89
C SER A 178 8.01 8.27 -7.69
N ILE A 179 7.43 7.97 -8.86
CA ILE A 179 6.71 8.98 -9.64
C ILE A 179 5.32 9.17 -9.06
N GLN A 180 5.21 10.20 -8.23
CA GLN A 180 4.01 10.50 -7.47
C GLN A 180 3.60 11.95 -7.62
N ARG A 181 2.29 12.20 -7.49
CA ARG A 181 1.72 13.54 -7.36
C ARG A 181 1.01 13.65 -6.01
N ARG A 182 1.53 14.48 -5.10
CA ARG A 182 0.97 14.66 -3.74
C ARG A 182 0.81 13.32 -3.00
N ASN A 183 1.85 12.50 -3.00
CA ASN A 183 1.87 11.15 -2.42
C ASN A 183 0.91 10.14 -3.08
N GLN A 184 0.42 10.44 -4.28
CA GLN A 184 -0.36 9.51 -5.09
C GLN A 184 0.53 9.00 -6.21
N LYS A 185 0.71 7.69 -6.29
CA LYS A 185 1.42 7.01 -7.37
C LYS A 185 0.74 7.29 -8.71
N VAL A 186 1.51 7.55 -9.76
CA VAL A 186 1.01 7.92 -11.10
C VAL A 186 1.62 7.05 -12.18
N VAL A 187 2.90 6.74 -12.06
CA VAL A 187 3.63 5.82 -12.95
C VAL A 187 4.42 4.87 -12.06
N GLU A 188 4.29 3.60 -12.34
CA GLU A 188 4.99 2.51 -11.67
C GLU A 188 5.73 1.66 -12.70
N GLU A 189 6.85 1.10 -12.30
CA GLU A 189 7.61 0.16 -13.13
C GLU A 189 8.16 -1.02 -12.33
N ALA A 190 8.38 -2.12 -12.99
CA ALA A 190 9.01 -3.30 -12.43
C ALA A 190 9.93 -3.96 -13.49
N PRO A 191 11.15 -4.36 -13.09
CA PRO A 191 11.81 -4.10 -11.81
C PRO A 191 12.26 -2.63 -11.68
N SER A 192 12.76 -2.23 -10.49
CA SER A 192 13.33 -0.89 -10.30
C SER A 192 14.65 -0.74 -11.07
N PRO A 193 14.84 0.34 -11.86
CA PRO A 193 16.10 0.64 -12.50
C PRO A 193 17.22 1.04 -11.52
N PHE A 194 16.86 1.28 -10.27
CA PHE A 194 17.77 1.75 -9.23
C PHE A 194 18.42 0.62 -8.44
N LEU A 195 17.70 -0.49 -8.21
CA LEU A 195 18.19 -1.59 -7.39
C LEU A 195 19.14 -2.51 -8.15
N ASP A 196 20.17 -2.96 -7.45
CA ASP A 196 20.93 -4.13 -7.86
C ASP A 196 20.29 -5.42 -7.29
N GLU A 197 20.76 -6.56 -7.76
CA GLU A 197 20.24 -7.87 -7.36
C GLU A 197 20.42 -8.13 -5.85
N ALA A 198 21.52 -7.70 -5.26
CA ALA A 198 21.80 -7.90 -3.86
C ALA A 198 20.82 -7.13 -2.98
N THR A 199 20.56 -5.86 -3.32
CA THR A 199 19.59 -5.02 -2.61
C THR A 199 18.17 -5.55 -2.78
N ARG A 200 17.77 -5.94 -4.01
CA ARG A 200 16.46 -6.57 -4.28
C ARG A 200 16.23 -7.79 -3.41
N ARG A 201 17.22 -8.67 -3.34
CA ARG A 201 17.16 -9.89 -2.53
C ARG A 201 17.02 -9.56 -1.05
N ALA A 202 17.85 -8.67 -0.53
CA ALA A 202 17.80 -8.28 0.88
C ALA A 202 16.44 -7.65 1.25
N MET A 203 15.88 -6.81 0.40
CA MET A 203 14.54 -6.24 0.61
C MET A 203 13.46 -7.33 0.57
N GLY A 204 13.54 -8.25 -0.39
CA GLY A 204 12.62 -9.38 -0.51
C GLY A 204 12.64 -10.31 0.71
N GLU A 205 13.82 -10.67 1.18
CA GLU A 205 13.99 -11.50 2.38
C GLU A 205 13.42 -10.83 3.64
N GLN A 206 13.65 -9.52 3.81
CA GLN A 206 13.08 -8.76 4.93
C GLN A 206 11.56 -8.64 4.80
N ALA A 207 11.01 -8.44 3.61
CA ALA A 207 9.57 -8.42 3.38
C ALA A 207 8.91 -9.75 3.74
N CYS A 208 9.53 -10.87 3.35
CA CYS A 208 9.07 -12.21 3.74
C CYS A 208 9.20 -12.47 5.25
N ALA A 209 10.24 -11.96 5.90
CA ALA A 209 10.41 -12.09 7.35
C ALA A 209 9.28 -11.36 8.08
N LEU A 210 8.92 -10.14 7.66
CA LEU A 210 7.78 -9.40 8.20
C LEU A 210 6.47 -10.15 8.01
N ALA A 211 6.21 -10.63 6.80
CA ALA A 211 4.99 -11.38 6.49
C ALA A 211 4.85 -12.61 7.39
N ARG A 212 5.91 -13.39 7.59
CA ARG A 212 5.91 -14.54 8.51
C ARG A 212 5.67 -14.12 9.96
N ALA A 213 6.28 -13.02 10.41
CA ALA A 213 6.15 -12.53 11.79
C ALA A 213 4.71 -12.19 12.16
N VAL A 214 3.87 -11.79 11.20
CA VAL A 214 2.46 -11.46 11.41
C VAL A 214 1.50 -12.56 10.98
N GLY A 215 2.00 -13.74 10.60
CA GLY A 215 1.16 -14.83 10.09
C GLY A 215 0.36 -14.42 8.85
N TYR A 216 1.05 -13.72 7.92
CA TYR A 216 0.40 -13.19 6.72
C TYR A 216 -0.03 -14.30 5.75
N GLU A 217 -1.18 -14.12 5.15
CA GLU A 217 -1.72 -14.94 4.07
C GLU A 217 -2.16 -14.04 2.91
N SER A 218 -2.23 -14.59 1.68
CA SER A 218 -2.64 -13.86 0.48
C SER A 218 -1.57 -12.89 -0.05
N ALA A 219 -1.95 -12.03 -1.00
CA ALA A 219 -1.08 -11.00 -1.54
C ALA A 219 -1.01 -9.78 -0.62
N GLY A 220 0.19 -9.26 -0.43
CA GLY A 220 0.46 -8.03 0.32
C GLY A 220 1.69 -7.32 -0.22
N THR A 221 1.90 -6.10 0.20
CA THR A 221 3.04 -5.30 -0.26
C THR A 221 3.73 -4.64 0.90
N VAL A 222 5.05 -4.80 0.96
CA VAL A 222 5.90 -4.12 1.93
C VAL A 222 6.57 -2.94 1.25
N GLU A 223 6.24 -1.73 1.68
CA GLU A 223 6.76 -0.49 1.14
C GLU A 223 8.01 -0.06 1.88
N PHE A 224 9.02 0.38 1.12
CA PHE A 224 10.29 0.88 1.63
C PHE A 224 10.62 2.26 1.07
N ILE A 225 11.37 3.01 1.88
CA ILE A 225 12.11 4.19 1.43
C ILE A 225 13.54 3.77 1.19
N VAL A 226 14.08 4.10 0.01
CA VAL A 226 15.46 3.77 -0.37
C VAL A 226 16.23 5.06 -0.62
N ASP A 227 17.37 5.27 0.07
CA ASP A 227 18.21 6.44 -0.12
C ASP A 227 19.14 6.32 -1.34
N GLY A 228 19.90 7.38 -1.65
CA GLY A 228 20.83 7.41 -2.76
C GLY A 228 21.98 6.39 -2.69
N ASN A 229 22.26 5.83 -1.51
CA ASN A 229 23.26 4.79 -1.27
C ASN A 229 22.67 3.38 -1.26
N ARG A 230 21.37 3.23 -1.58
CA ARG A 230 20.58 1.99 -1.52
C ARG A 230 20.39 1.44 -0.11
N ASN A 231 20.56 2.26 0.94
CA ASN A 231 20.03 1.89 2.23
C ASN A 231 18.51 1.96 2.17
N PHE A 232 17.84 0.94 2.67
CA PHE A 232 16.39 0.84 2.58
C PHE A 232 15.77 0.68 3.97
N TYR A 233 14.59 1.26 4.14
CA TYR A 233 13.91 1.33 5.42
C TYR A 233 12.42 1.09 5.24
N PHE A 234 11.86 0.24 6.08
CA PHE A 234 10.43 -0.07 6.12
C PHE A 234 9.58 1.20 6.32
N LEU A 235 8.61 1.38 5.47
CA LEU A 235 7.64 2.46 5.56
C LEU A 235 6.31 1.97 6.13
N GLU A 236 5.67 1.03 5.45
CA GLU A 236 4.40 0.41 5.84
C GLU A 236 4.19 -0.91 5.09
N MET A 237 3.21 -1.70 5.54
CA MET A 237 2.74 -2.87 4.81
C MET A 237 1.28 -2.67 4.43
N ASN A 238 0.99 -2.75 3.14
CA ASN A 238 -0.36 -2.77 2.62
C ASN A 238 -0.88 -4.21 2.63
N THR A 239 -1.87 -4.45 3.47
CA THR A 239 -2.42 -5.79 3.71
C THR A 239 -3.53 -6.15 2.71
N ARG A 240 -3.25 -5.91 1.44
CA ARG A 240 -4.18 -6.08 0.32
C ARG A 240 -3.43 -6.14 -1.02
N LEU A 241 -4.15 -6.49 -2.07
CA LEU A 241 -3.69 -6.26 -3.43
C LEU A 241 -3.54 -4.75 -3.68
N GLN A 242 -2.53 -4.34 -4.41
CA GLN A 242 -2.34 -2.95 -4.80
C GLN A 242 -2.78 -2.68 -6.24
N VAL A 243 -3.03 -1.40 -6.57
CA VAL A 243 -3.44 -0.96 -7.90
C VAL A 243 -2.41 -1.37 -8.94
N GLU A 244 -1.14 -1.22 -8.61
CA GLU A 244 0.05 -1.43 -9.44
C GLU A 244 0.52 -2.91 -9.56
N HIS A 245 -0.31 -3.87 -9.11
CA HIS A 245 0.02 -5.30 -9.25
C HIS A 245 0.27 -5.77 -10.70
N PRO A 246 -0.32 -5.15 -11.74
CA PRO A 246 -0.12 -5.62 -13.11
C PRO A 246 1.34 -5.63 -13.58
N VAL A 247 2.18 -4.68 -13.13
CA VAL A 247 3.60 -4.69 -13.53
C VAL A 247 4.36 -5.89 -12.95
N THR A 248 3.99 -6.32 -11.73
CA THR A 248 4.52 -7.56 -11.14
C THR A 248 4.05 -8.80 -11.92
N GLU A 249 2.77 -8.86 -12.28
CA GLU A 249 2.21 -9.97 -13.06
C GLU A 249 2.87 -10.08 -14.44
N LEU A 250 3.16 -8.95 -15.09
CA LEU A 250 3.80 -8.92 -16.41
C LEU A 250 5.25 -9.44 -16.37
N ILE A 251 6.03 -9.11 -15.34
CA ILE A 251 7.42 -9.56 -15.24
C ILE A 251 7.58 -10.97 -14.68
N THR A 252 6.58 -11.49 -13.97
CA THR A 252 6.63 -12.80 -13.33
C THR A 252 5.78 -13.86 -14.06
N GLY A 253 4.77 -13.44 -14.83
CA GLY A 253 3.78 -14.34 -15.41
C GLY A 253 2.82 -14.97 -14.39
N ILE A 254 2.79 -14.47 -13.14
CA ILE A 254 1.95 -14.98 -12.05
C ILE A 254 0.73 -14.08 -11.92
N ASP A 255 -0.48 -14.63 -12.06
CA ASP A 255 -1.75 -13.95 -11.79
C ASP A 255 -1.98 -13.89 -10.27
N LEU A 256 -1.83 -12.70 -9.70
CA LEU A 256 -1.96 -12.48 -8.26
C LEU A 256 -3.39 -12.70 -7.76
N VAL A 257 -4.38 -12.32 -8.55
CA VAL A 257 -5.79 -12.49 -8.17
C VAL A 257 -6.16 -13.97 -8.15
N GLU A 258 -5.70 -14.76 -9.13
CA GLU A 258 -5.85 -16.20 -9.13
C GLU A 258 -5.21 -16.82 -7.88
N GLN A 259 -3.97 -16.44 -7.57
CA GLN A 259 -3.27 -16.97 -6.39
C GLN A 259 -3.99 -16.59 -5.08
N MET A 260 -4.50 -15.38 -4.96
CA MET A 260 -5.30 -14.96 -3.80
C MET A 260 -6.53 -15.86 -3.60
N ILE A 261 -7.23 -16.18 -4.68
CA ILE A 261 -8.42 -17.06 -4.65
C ILE A 261 -8.01 -18.48 -4.24
N ARG A 262 -6.94 -19.02 -4.82
CA ARG A 262 -6.41 -20.37 -4.49
C ARG A 262 -5.99 -20.47 -3.02
N VAL A 263 -5.26 -19.48 -2.52
CA VAL A 263 -4.85 -19.40 -1.10
C VAL A 263 -6.09 -19.32 -0.19
N ALA A 264 -7.09 -18.53 -0.54
CA ALA A 264 -8.33 -18.45 0.22
C ALA A 264 -9.07 -19.80 0.26
N ALA A 265 -9.01 -20.56 -0.84
CA ALA A 265 -9.54 -21.93 -0.93
C ALA A 265 -8.71 -22.95 -0.15
N GLY A 266 -7.55 -22.57 0.40
CA GLY A 266 -6.67 -23.44 1.19
C GLY A 266 -5.61 -24.20 0.39
N GLU A 267 -5.41 -23.82 -0.89
CA GLU A 267 -4.36 -24.41 -1.71
C GLU A 267 -2.97 -23.86 -1.31
N PRO A 268 -1.91 -24.67 -1.34
CA PRO A 268 -0.54 -24.19 -1.18
C PRO A 268 -0.09 -23.42 -2.42
N LEU A 269 0.91 -22.54 -2.26
CA LEU A 269 1.55 -21.88 -3.39
C LEU A 269 2.16 -22.94 -4.33
N PRO A 270 1.95 -22.82 -5.66
CA PRO A 270 2.42 -23.82 -6.63
C PRO A 270 3.90 -23.65 -7.01
N PHE A 271 4.62 -22.74 -6.40
CA PHE A 271 6.02 -22.40 -6.69
C PHE A 271 6.79 -22.00 -5.43
N ARG A 272 8.11 -22.18 -5.49
CA ARG A 272 9.06 -21.74 -4.48
C ARG A 272 9.75 -20.46 -4.93
N GLN A 273 10.48 -19.80 -4.02
CA GLN A 273 11.14 -18.52 -4.29
C GLN A 273 12.08 -18.57 -5.51
N GLU A 274 12.86 -19.63 -5.62
CA GLU A 274 13.83 -19.81 -6.71
C GLU A 274 13.20 -20.10 -8.08
N GLU A 275 11.91 -20.39 -8.11
CA GLU A 275 11.15 -20.68 -9.34
C GLU A 275 10.44 -19.43 -9.88
N ILE A 276 10.46 -18.34 -9.13
CA ILE A 276 9.80 -17.08 -9.53
C ILE A 276 10.67 -16.37 -10.58
N PRO A 277 10.17 -16.23 -11.82
CA PRO A 277 10.94 -15.60 -12.87
C PRO A 277 10.99 -14.07 -12.72
N LEU A 278 12.00 -13.47 -13.34
CA LEU A 278 12.07 -12.04 -13.60
C LEU A 278 12.31 -11.87 -15.11
N ASN A 279 11.24 -11.65 -15.86
CA ASN A 279 11.29 -11.61 -17.32
C ASN A 279 10.94 -10.22 -17.83
N GLY A 280 11.91 -9.56 -18.46
CA GLY A 280 11.69 -8.28 -19.10
C GLY A 280 11.49 -7.14 -18.14
N TRP A 281 10.65 -6.19 -18.56
CA TRP A 281 10.38 -4.92 -17.88
C TRP A 281 8.93 -4.53 -18.12
N ALA A 282 8.26 -3.96 -17.13
CA ALA A 282 6.89 -3.49 -17.28
C ALA A 282 6.72 -2.08 -16.68
N VAL A 283 5.93 -1.26 -17.34
CA VAL A 283 5.58 0.09 -16.89
C VAL A 283 4.06 0.23 -16.86
N GLU A 284 3.53 0.73 -15.77
CA GLU A 284 2.12 1.11 -15.63
C GLU A 284 1.98 2.63 -15.59
N SER A 285 0.98 3.14 -16.28
CA SER A 285 0.53 4.53 -16.14
C SER A 285 -0.93 4.54 -15.72
N ARG A 286 -1.24 5.23 -14.64
CA ARG A 286 -2.62 5.43 -14.18
C ARG A 286 -3.28 6.56 -14.95
N LEU A 287 -4.45 6.30 -15.52
CA LEU A 287 -5.25 7.30 -16.21
C LEU A 287 -6.35 7.81 -15.28
N TYR A 288 -6.36 9.11 -15.06
CA TYR A 288 -7.32 9.78 -14.19
C TYR A 288 -8.22 10.74 -14.98
N ALA A 289 -9.52 10.72 -14.69
CA ALA A 289 -10.46 11.74 -15.12
C ALA A 289 -10.30 12.99 -14.26
N GLU A 290 -9.20 13.71 -14.46
CA GLU A 290 -8.82 14.92 -13.73
C GLU A 290 -8.43 16.05 -14.69
N ASP A 291 -8.73 17.29 -14.30
CA ASP A 291 -8.42 18.47 -15.10
C ASP A 291 -7.11 19.14 -14.60
N PRO A 292 -6.01 19.05 -15.36
CA PRO A 292 -4.72 19.62 -14.96
C PRO A 292 -4.76 21.16 -14.84
N PHE A 293 -5.60 21.83 -15.63
CA PHE A 293 -5.75 23.28 -15.59
C PHE A 293 -6.53 23.75 -14.36
N ARG A 294 -7.31 22.86 -13.72
CA ARG A 294 -8.05 23.11 -12.50
C ARG A 294 -7.42 22.41 -11.29
N LYS A 295 -6.09 22.36 -11.23
CA LYS A 295 -5.32 21.72 -10.14
C LYS A 295 -5.67 20.25 -9.94
N PHE A 296 -5.96 19.53 -11.02
CA PHE A 296 -6.34 18.12 -11.01
C PHE A 296 -7.61 17.82 -10.22
N LEU A 297 -8.58 18.72 -10.27
CA LEU A 297 -9.91 18.41 -9.74
C LEU A 297 -10.55 17.30 -10.61
N PRO A 298 -11.32 16.39 -9.98
CA PRO A 298 -12.04 15.37 -10.73
C PRO A 298 -12.94 15.97 -11.83
N SER A 299 -12.86 15.40 -13.02
CA SER A 299 -13.67 15.75 -14.17
C SER A 299 -14.73 14.67 -14.37
N THR A 300 -15.93 14.94 -13.86
CA THR A 300 -17.06 14.01 -13.92
C THR A 300 -17.91 14.25 -15.14
N GLY A 301 -18.71 13.27 -15.54
CA GLY A 301 -19.65 13.35 -16.66
C GLY A 301 -19.44 12.26 -17.68
N ARG A 302 -20.03 12.44 -18.88
CA ARG A 302 -20.00 11.43 -19.92
C ARG A 302 -18.67 11.38 -20.64
N LEU A 303 -18.11 10.17 -20.76
CA LEU A 303 -16.91 9.89 -21.54
C LEU A 303 -17.27 9.77 -23.03
N ASN A 304 -17.23 10.90 -23.74
CA ASN A 304 -17.69 10.96 -25.13
C ASN A 304 -16.82 10.15 -26.09
N ARG A 305 -15.53 9.99 -25.76
CA ARG A 305 -14.58 9.23 -26.57
C ARG A 305 -13.57 8.52 -25.66
N TYR A 306 -13.44 7.19 -25.84
CA TYR A 306 -12.46 6.36 -25.20
C TYR A 306 -11.89 5.35 -26.19
N ARG A 307 -10.62 5.50 -26.53
CA ARG A 307 -9.93 4.66 -27.52
C ARG A 307 -8.57 4.22 -26.98
N PRO A 308 -8.54 3.21 -26.13
CA PRO A 308 -7.28 2.64 -25.67
C PRO A 308 -6.54 1.96 -26.83
N PRO A 309 -5.22 1.73 -26.70
CA PRO A 309 -4.48 0.90 -27.61
C PRO A 309 -5.04 -0.53 -27.60
N ALA A 310 -4.89 -1.24 -28.70
CA ALA A 310 -5.29 -2.64 -28.75
C ALA A 310 -4.42 -3.48 -27.82
N GLU A 311 -5.06 -4.29 -27.00
CA GLU A 311 -4.41 -5.19 -26.05
C GLU A 311 -3.75 -6.39 -26.71
N GLY A 312 -2.90 -7.10 -25.95
CA GLY A 312 -2.21 -8.32 -26.35
C GLY A 312 -0.77 -8.10 -26.80
N ALA A 313 -0.13 -9.18 -27.22
CA ALA A 313 1.26 -9.17 -27.66
C ALA A 313 1.42 -8.41 -28.99
N LYS A 314 2.39 -7.48 -29.02
CA LYS A 314 2.80 -6.76 -30.22
C LYS A 314 4.33 -6.77 -30.31
N ARG A 315 4.89 -7.49 -31.26
CA ARG A 315 6.33 -7.66 -31.40
C ARG A 315 6.92 -8.21 -30.08
N ASP A 316 7.75 -7.42 -29.40
CA ASP A 316 8.45 -7.82 -28.16
C ASP A 316 7.78 -7.20 -26.91
N ALA A 317 6.58 -6.64 -27.02
CA ALA A 317 5.85 -6.01 -25.93
C ALA A 317 4.43 -6.58 -25.77
N VAL A 318 3.90 -6.50 -24.56
CA VAL A 318 2.51 -6.81 -24.24
C VAL A 318 1.82 -5.51 -23.82
N ILE A 319 0.66 -5.23 -24.38
CA ILE A 319 -0.19 -4.13 -23.95
C ILE A 319 -1.36 -4.70 -23.14
N ARG A 320 -1.52 -4.20 -21.92
CA ARG A 320 -2.64 -4.50 -21.02
C ARG A 320 -3.33 -3.20 -20.59
N ASN A 321 -4.65 -3.18 -20.62
CA ASN A 321 -5.44 -2.01 -20.22
C ASN A 321 -6.56 -2.41 -19.26
N ASP A 322 -6.28 -2.36 -17.96
CA ASP A 322 -7.27 -2.63 -16.93
C ASP A 322 -8.16 -1.39 -16.77
N THR A 323 -9.41 -1.48 -17.19
CA THR A 323 -10.34 -0.34 -17.20
C THR A 323 -11.70 -0.68 -16.60
N GLY A 324 -12.28 0.28 -15.88
CA GLY A 324 -13.66 0.23 -15.39
C GLY A 324 -14.63 1.08 -16.19
N VAL A 325 -14.17 1.66 -17.33
CA VAL A 325 -14.97 2.57 -18.15
C VAL A 325 -15.03 2.13 -19.60
N TYR A 326 -15.99 2.67 -20.35
CA TYR A 326 -16.17 2.45 -21.78
C TYR A 326 -16.63 3.73 -22.47
N GLU A 327 -16.49 3.80 -23.79
CA GLU A 327 -16.95 4.96 -24.55
C GLU A 327 -18.47 5.14 -24.39
N GLY A 328 -18.89 6.34 -24.03
CA GLY A 328 -20.29 6.66 -23.71
C GLY A 328 -20.68 6.45 -22.25
N GLY A 329 -19.82 5.81 -21.43
CA GLY A 329 -20.04 5.66 -20.00
C GLY A 329 -19.93 6.96 -19.21
N GLU A 330 -20.34 6.95 -17.96
CA GLU A 330 -20.31 8.12 -17.07
C GLU A 330 -19.22 8.01 -16.03
N ILE A 331 -18.38 9.03 -15.89
CA ILE A 331 -17.43 9.18 -14.79
C ILE A 331 -18.17 9.71 -13.57
N SER A 332 -18.32 8.84 -12.57
CA SER A 332 -19.09 9.13 -11.37
C SER A 332 -18.33 10.04 -10.41
N ARG A 333 -19.06 10.96 -9.74
CA ARG A 333 -18.55 11.77 -8.63
C ARG A 333 -18.42 11.02 -7.30
N PHE A 334 -18.89 9.79 -7.24
CA PHE A 334 -18.96 9.00 -6.00
C PHE A 334 -17.79 8.03 -5.82
N TYR A 335 -17.00 7.84 -6.88
CA TYR A 335 -15.86 6.92 -6.92
C TYR A 335 -14.57 7.67 -7.22
N ASP A 336 -13.44 6.96 -7.12
CA ASP A 336 -12.13 7.47 -7.50
C ASP A 336 -12.13 7.87 -8.98
N PRO A 337 -11.48 8.99 -9.37
CA PRO A 337 -11.42 9.43 -10.75
C PRO A 337 -10.50 8.59 -11.64
N MET A 338 -9.80 7.59 -11.11
CA MET A 338 -8.98 6.67 -11.92
C MET A 338 -9.91 5.84 -12.82
N ILE A 339 -9.66 5.89 -14.12
CA ILE A 339 -10.51 5.26 -15.12
C ILE A 339 -9.86 4.05 -15.78
N ALA A 340 -8.54 4.01 -15.81
CA ALA A 340 -7.80 2.89 -16.37
C ALA A 340 -6.36 2.84 -15.82
N LYS A 341 -5.74 1.67 -15.98
CA LYS A 341 -4.31 1.42 -15.82
C LYS A 341 -3.81 0.88 -17.15
N LEU A 342 -2.91 1.59 -17.78
CA LEU A 342 -2.28 1.15 -19.02
C LEU A 342 -0.89 0.62 -18.71
N CYS A 343 -0.66 -0.63 -19.05
CA CYS A 343 0.59 -1.33 -18.81
C CYS A 343 1.22 -1.80 -20.11
N ALA A 344 2.53 -1.75 -20.19
CA ALA A 344 3.32 -2.24 -21.32
C ALA A 344 4.64 -2.82 -20.85
#